data_029d92c057c73c707cbce53989085569
#
_entry.id   029d92c057c73c707cbce53989085569
#
_cell.length_a   1.000
_cell.length_b   1.000
_cell.length_c   1.000
_cell.angle_alpha   90.00
_cell.angle_beta   90.00
_cell.angle_gamma   90.00
#
_symmetry.space_group_name_H-M   'P 1'
#
loop_
_entity.id
_entity.type
_entity.pdbx_description
1 polymer ?
#
loop_
_entity_poly.entity_id
_entity_poly.type
_entity_poly.pdbx_seq_one_letter_code
_entity_poly.pdbx_strand_id
1 'polypeptide(L)'
;MIKKFFICGFIFSFLVNCSDNDGLSEDADQDNFINIAGARIALNSQTPRDWNGQVIDPYINPDPKQSSQRVALFGDLHVHTRYSFDAYIFGTIATPDDAYEFAKGKVIEHPAGFKVGLKKPLDFYSVTDHGTFIGQVAEAATPGTEYYLSKASRAVRDINAEGNRNASTFEQRRDAFGAFLLNAVTSLVSGDLDIDYVNEVSRNAWLDTIEAAERHNDPGKFTTFLGYEYTASTNNMGNLHRNVIFRGNGNKVPALPFSRANNNNPEALWEWMDLIREDGIDSIAIPHNSNGSDGAMFALKKTEGGRFDSVYASQRMRNEPIVEITQVKGTSDTHPAFSKNDEWADFEIMPFKVATTEPSKIKGSYVREALLNGIKMEEAKGYNPYKFGFIGSSDTHTAASSQEEYNFFSKIGLLDSSSELRGSVPISFPELIEHRDEHQNTDGDDGLIINIGGEDYFNSSSIYWGAAGLAGVWAEENTRDSIFSAFRRKETFATSGPRIKVRFFAGYDLDKTKAKIKI
;
A
#
# COMPACT_ATOMS: atom_id res chain seq x y z
N MET A 1 11.24 -11.13 -25.12
CA MET A 1 10.95 -10.83 -23.72
C MET A 1 10.13 -9.55 -23.54
N ILE A 2 10.39 -8.45 -24.26
CA ILE A 2 9.51 -7.26 -24.32
C ILE A 2 8.03 -7.62 -24.55
N LYS A 3 7.71 -8.67 -25.33
CA LYS A 3 6.33 -9.19 -25.51
C LYS A 3 5.71 -9.80 -24.24
N LYS A 4 6.49 -10.33 -23.29
CA LYS A 4 5.95 -10.92 -22.04
C LYS A 4 5.57 -9.85 -21.00
N PHE A 5 6.29 -8.73 -20.95
CA PHE A 5 5.94 -7.60 -20.07
C PHE A 5 4.67 -6.86 -20.54
N PHE A 6 4.45 -6.78 -21.86
CA PHE A 6 3.20 -6.23 -22.42
C PHE A 6 1.96 -7.08 -22.07
N ILE A 7 2.14 -8.39 -21.87
CA ILE A 7 1.06 -9.30 -21.51
C ILE A 7 0.54 -9.04 -20.09
N CYS A 8 1.38 -8.69 -19.12
CA CYS A 8 0.91 -8.35 -17.77
C CYS A 8 0.04 -7.08 -17.74
N GLY A 9 0.38 -6.06 -18.53
CA GLY A 9 -0.48 -4.87 -18.68
C GLY A 9 -1.82 -5.17 -19.37
N PHE A 10 -1.82 -6.09 -20.33
CA PHE A 10 -3.02 -6.45 -21.10
C PHE A 10 -3.99 -7.35 -20.31
N ILE A 11 -3.48 -8.24 -19.45
CA ILE A 11 -4.31 -9.15 -18.64
C ILE A 11 -5.06 -8.41 -17.54
N PHE A 12 -4.49 -7.34 -16.98
CA PHE A 12 -5.18 -6.49 -16.04
C PHE A 12 -6.31 -5.66 -16.67
N SER A 13 -6.29 -5.44 -17.99
CA SER A 13 -7.38 -4.79 -18.72
C SER A 13 -8.55 -5.75 -19.02
N PHE A 14 -8.29 -7.05 -19.11
CA PHE A 14 -9.34 -8.04 -19.42
C PHE A 14 -10.30 -8.32 -18.27
N LEU A 15 -9.89 -8.10 -17.01
CA LEU A 15 -10.78 -8.25 -15.85
C LEU A 15 -11.84 -7.13 -15.75
N VAL A 16 -11.66 -6.02 -16.49
CA VAL A 16 -12.60 -4.88 -16.50
C VAL A 16 -13.71 -5.09 -17.54
N ASN A 17 -13.51 -5.95 -18.55
CA ASN A 17 -14.47 -6.13 -19.66
C ASN A 17 -15.33 -7.40 -19.57
N CYS A 18 -15.30 -8.15 -18.47
CA CYS A 18 -16.22 -9.28 -18.26
C CYS A 18 -17.53 -8.89 -17.55
N SER A 19 -17.88 -7.62 -17.48
CA SER A 19 -19.16 -7.14 -16.94
C SER A 19 -20.14 -6.59 -17.98
N ASP A 20 -19.93 -6.87 -19.26
CA ASP A 20 -20.94 -6.55 -20.27
C ASP A 20 -21.81 -7.76 -20.60
N ASN A 21 -23.01 -7.66 -20.08
CA ASN A 21 -24.25 -8.24 -20.61
C ASN A 21 -24.35 -9.77 -20.82
N ASP A 22 -25.02 -10.43 -19.89
CA ASP A 22 -26.30 -11.07 -20.27
C ASP A 22 -26.99 -11.62 -19.01
N GLY A 23 -28.19 -11.17 -18.78
CA GLY A 23 -29.08 -11.79 -17.78
C GLY A 23 -29.57 -10.88 -16.67
N LEU A 24 -30.10 -9.71 -17.00
CA LEU A 24 -31.06 -9.05 -16.12
C LEU A 24 -32.38 -9.78 -16.24
N SER A 25 -32.68 -10.68 -15.32
CA SER A 25 -34.07 -11.08 -15.08
C SER A 25 -34.79 -9.89 -14.45
N GLU A 26 -35.88 -9.48 -15.08
CA GLU A 26 -36.83 -8.49 -14.56
C GLU A 26 -37.58 -9.12 -13.36
N ASP A 27 -36.94 -9.11 -12.19
CA ASP A 27 -37.62 -9.14 -10.88
C ASP A 27 -36.87 -8.14 -9.99
N ALA A 28 -37.15 -6.86 -10.26
CA ALA A 28 -36.69 -5.76 -9.46
C ALA A 28 -37.55 -5.67 -8.20
N ASP A 29 -37.16 -6.36 -7.18
CA ASP A 29 -37.58 -5.99 -5.85
C ASP A 29 -36.67 -4.85 -5.34
N GLN A 30 -37.26 -3.87 -4.65
CA GLN A 30 -36.86 -2.48 -4.42
C GLN A 30 -35.57 -2.26 -3.63
N ASP A 31 -34.55 -3.05 -3.76
CA ASP A 31 -33.26 -2.81 -3.12
C ASP A 31 -32.21 -2.32 -4.12
N ASN A 32 -31.89 -1.03 -4.07
CA ASN A 32 -30.83 -0.37 -4.86
C ASN A 32 -29.41 -0.84 -4.49
N PHE A 33 -29.19 -2.14 -4.36
CA PHE A 33 -27.90 -2.72 -3.99
C PHE A 33 -27.48 -3.85 -4.92
N ILE A 34 -26.19 -3.92 -5.22
CA ILE A 34 -25.57 -5.06 -5.90
C ILE A 34 -24.70 -5.83 -4.91
N ASN A 35 -24.83 -7.16 -4.88
CA ASN A 35 -23.91 -8.02 -4.14
C ASN A 35 -22.73 -8.40 -5.05
N ILE A 36 -21.54 -7.88 -4.77
CA ILE A 36 -20.31 -8.26 -5.44
C ILE A 36 -19.37 -8.87 -4.41
N ALA A 37 -19.02 -10.14 -4.58
CA ALA A 37 -18.08 -10.87 -3.71
C ALA A 37 -18.37 -10.71 -2.20
N GLY A 38 -19.64 -10.79 -1.81
CA GLY A 38 -20.06 -10.71 -0.41
C GLY A 38 -20.20 -9.28 0.17
N ALA A 39 -19.91 -8.25 -0.62
CA ALA A 39 -20.18 -6.86 -0.27
C ALA A 39 -21.49 -6.39 -0.93
N ARG A 40 -22.38 -5.80 -0.15
CA ARG A 40 -23.61 -5.16 -0.63
C ARG A 40 -23.27 -3.72 -1.04
N ILE A 41 -23.40 -3.36 -2.33
CA ILE A 41 -23.01 -2.04 -2.87
C ILE A 41 -24.26 -1.27 -3.26
N ALA A 42 -24.42 -0.05 -2.74
CA ALA A 42 -25.50 0.86 -3.11
C ALA A 42 -25.27 1.46 -4.50
N LEU A 43 -26.30 1.41 -5.36
CA LEU A 43 -26.26 1.93 -6.72
C LEU A 43 -26.47 3.46 -6.82
N ASN A 44 -26.93 4.11 -5.75
CA ASN A 44 -27.17 5.56 -5.72
C ASN A 44 -26.54 6.17 -4.47
N SER A 45 -25.46 6.96 -4.64
CA SER A 45 -24.84 7.73 -3.57
C SER A 45 -25.76 8.88 -3.13
N GLN A 46 -26.44 8.70 -2.02
CA GLN A 46 -27.01 9.84 -1.29
C GLN A 46 -25.91 10.56 -0.51
N THR A 47 -26.15 11.82 -0.15
CA THR A 47 -25.23 12.62 0.66
C THR A 47 -24.78 11.82 1.88
N PRO A 48 -23.46 11.65 2.09
CA PRO A 48 -22.97 10.82 3.19
C PRO A 48 -23.47 11.29 4.54
N ARG A 49 -23.92 10.36 5.33
CA ARG A 49 -24.44 10.61 6.68
C ARG A 49 -23.64 9.80 7.69
N ASP A 50 -23.49 10.33 8.89
CA ASP A 50 -22.97 9.54 10.00
C ASP A 50 -24.02 8.48 10.45
N TRP A 51 -23.63 7.60 11.34
CA TRP A 51 -24.48 6.57 11.91
C TRP A 51 -25.76 7.08 12.62
N ASN A 52 -25.83 8.40 12.92
CA ASN A 52 -27.00 9.08 13.46
C ASN A 52 -27.85 9.75 12.37
N GLY A 53 -27.49 9.57 11.07
CA GLY A 53 -28.18 10.16 9.95
C GLY A 53 -27.85 11.63 9.69
N GLN A 54 -26.83 12.20 10.35
CA GLN A 54 -26.37 13.56 10.11
C GLN A 54 -25.44 13.62 8.91
N VAL A 55 -25.55 14.67 8.11
CA VAL A 55 -24.61 14.92 7.00
C VAL A 55 -23.22 15.08 7.57
N ILE A 56 -22.28 14.23 7.11
CA ILE A 56 -20.89 14.35 7.53
C ILE A 56 -20.26 15.51 6.75
N ASP A 57 -20.02 16.62 7.43
CA ASP A 57 -19.14 17.65 6.93
C ASP A 57 -17.68 17.23 7.23
N PRO A 58 -16.85 16.94 6.21
CA PRO A 58 -15.47 16.54 6.40
C PRO A 58 -14.60 17.64 7.03
N TYR A 59 -15.13 18.85 7.12
CA TYR A 59 -14.49 20.02 7.72
C TYR A 59 -14.90 20.28 9.16
N ILE A 60 -15.94 19.61 9.67
CA ILE A 60 -16.28 19.68 11.08
C ILE A 60 -15.28 18.80 11.83
N ASN A 61 -14.32 19.45 12.45
CA ASN A 61 -13.49 18.82 13.47
C ASN A 61 -14.42 18.18 14.51
N PRO A 62 -14.37 16.85 14.74
CA PRO A 62 -15.06 16.30 15.89
C PRO A 62 -14.54 17.05 17.12
N ASP A 63 -15.46 17.51 17.96
CA ASP A 63 -15.16 18.35 19.14
C ASP A 63 -13.98 17.73 19.91
N PRO A 64 -12.81 18.37 19.94
CA PRO A 64 -11.66 17.78 20.58
C PRO A 64 -12.01 17.67 22.06
N LYS A 65 -12.17 16.44 22.57
CA LYS A 65 -12.05 16.23 24.01
C LYS A 65 -10.73 16.90 24.40
N GLN A 66 -10.79 18.03 25.04
CA GLN A 66 -9.62 18.86 25.38
C GLN A 66 -8.79 18.16 26.45
N SER A 67 -8.08 17.11 26.06
CA SER A 67 -6.93 16.68 26.83
C SER A 67 -5.80 17.65 26.51
N SER A 68 -5.35 18.37 27.49
CA SER A 68 -4.28 19.36 27.39
C SER A 68 -2.90 18.73 27.14
N GLN A 69 -2.78 17.41 27.12
CA GLN A 69 -1.53 16.67 26.95
C GLN A 69 -1.69 15.59 25.91
N ARG A 70 -1.17 15.84 24.70
CA ARG A 70 -0.99 14.84 23.67
C ARG A 70 0.44 14.31 23.67
N VAL A 71 0.60 13.03 23.43
CA VAL A 71 1.90 12.37 23.29
C VAL A 71 2.18 12.08 21.82
N ALA A 72 3.46 12.18 21.43
CA ALA A 72 3.88 11.74 20.10
C ALA A 72 4.11 10.24 20.11
N LEU A 73 3.36 9.52 19.27
CA LEU A 73 3.47 8.08 19.06
C LEU A 73 4.02 7.83 17.65
N PHE A 74 4.82 6.76 17.50
CA PHE A 74 5.42 6.38 16.24
C PHE A 74 5.01 4.96 15.85
N GLY A 75 4.65 4.79 14.59
CA GLY A 75 4.23 3.50 14.08
C GLY A 75 4.46 3.33 12.58
N ASP A 76 4.02 2.19 12.09
CA ASP A 76 4.05 1.84 10.68
C ASP A 76 2.68 1.27 10.26
N LEU A 77 2.11 1.80 9.20
CA LEU A 77 0.78 1.43 8.70
C LEU A 77 0.84 0.80 7.30
N HIS A 78 2.04 0.37 6.87
CA HIS A 78 2.24 -0.18 5.53
C HIS A 78 3.26 -1.32 5.57
N VAL A 79 2.75 -2.53 5.82
CA VAL A 79 3.56 -3.72 6.10
C VAL A 79 2.96 -4.95 5.44
N HIS A 80 3.80 -5.69 4.71
CA HIS A 80 3.42 -6.93 4.03
C HIS A 80 4.06 -8.14 4.69
N THR A 81 3.30 -9.24 4.71
CA THR A 81 3.68 -10.53 5.27
C THR A 81 3.61 -11.62 4.19
N ARG A 82 3.64 -12.88 4.63
CA ARG A 82 3.44 -14.03 3.73
C ARG A 82 2.12 -14.00 2.94
N TYR A 83 1.15 -13.19 3.33
CA TYR A 83 -0.15 -13.11 2.67
C TYR A 83 -0.18 -12.17 1.47
N SER A 84 0.84 -11.31 1.30
CA SER A 84 1.05 -10.58 0.05
C SER A 84 1.70 -11.47 -0.99
N PHE A 85 1.13 -11.51 -2.18
CA PHE A 85 1.54 -12.42 -3.25
C PHE A 85 3.00 -12.23 -3.67
N ASP A 86 3.46 -11.00 -3.76
CA ASP A 86 4.83 -10.64 -4.10
C ASP A 86 5.81 -10.89 -2.95
N ALA A 87 5.45 -10.52 -1.72
CA ALA A 87 6.28 -10.80 -0.54
C ALA A 87 6.58 -12.31 -0.42
N TYR A 88 5.56 -13.15 -0.56
CA TYR A 88 5.73 -14.60 -0.49
C TYR A 88 6.62 -15.13 -1.63
N ILE A 89 6.38 -14.70 -2.87
CA ILE A 89 7.18 -15.13 -4.03
C ILE A 89 8.66 -14.76 -3.84
N PHE A 90 8.95 -13.61 -3.25
CA PHE A 90 10.33 -13.18 -2.97
C PHE A 90 10.87 -13.63 -1.60
N GLY A 91 10.28 -14.68 -1.02
CA GLY A 91 10.86 -15.46 0.08
C GLY A 91 10.32 -15.14 1.46
N THR A 92 9.39 -14.21 1.60
CA THR A 92 8.81 -13.86 2.91
C THR A 92 7.82 -14.92 3.35
N ILE A 93 8.17 -15.61 4.43
CA ILE A 93 7.31 -16.60 5.11
C ILE A 93 6.82 -16.10 6.48
N ALA A 94 7.30 -14.94 6.91
CA ALA A 94 6.90 -14.30 8.16
C ALA A 94 5.38 -14.03 8.15
N THR A 95 4.74 -14.39 9.25
CA THR A 95 3.30 -14.28 9.48
C THR A 95 2.93 -12.88 9.97
N PRO A 96 1.63 -12.53 10.02
CA PRO A 96 1.19 -11.32 10.71
C PRO A 96 1.65 -11.25 12.18
N ASP A 97 1.67 -12.39 12.90
CA ASP A 97 2.19 -12.43 14.27
C ASP A 97 3.68 -12.05 14.32
N ASP A 98 4.50 -12.58 13.41
CA ASP A 98 5.93 -12.22 13.32
C ASP A 98 6.13 -10.72 13.10
N ALA A 99 5.30 -10.10 12.25
CA ALA A 99 5.34 -8.67 11.98
C ALA A 99 5.02 -7.83 13.24
N TYR A 100 3.99 -8.22 14.00
CA TYR A 100 3.67 -7.56 15.27
C TYR A 100 4.74 -7.80 16.34
N GLU A 101 5.31 -8.99 16.40
CA GLU A 101 6.42 -9.29 17.31
C GLU A 101 7.66 -8.46 16.97
N PHE A 102 8.00 -8.31 15.68
CA PHE A 102 9.06 -7.42 15.24
C PHE A 102 8.79 -5.96 15.67
N ALA A 103 7.59 -5.45 15.46
CA ALA A 103 7.22 -4.10 15.86
C ALA A 103 7.34 -3.86 17.37
N LYS A 104 7.10 -4.90 18.17
CA LYS A 104 7.32 -4.89 19.63
C LYS A 104 8.79 -5.06 20.04
N GLY A 105 9.72 -5.17 19.07
CA GLY A 105 11.17 -5.24 19.30
C GLY A 105 11.75 -6.62 19.37
N LYS A 106 10.99 -7.69 19.03
CA LYS A 106 11.57 -9.03 18.89
C LYS A 106 12.36 -9.14 17.58
N VAL A 107 13.34 -10.01 17.60
CA VAL A 107 14.15 -10.37 16.45
C VAL A 107 13.42 -11.43 15.64
N ILE A 108 13.28 -11.21 14.33
CA ILE A 108 12.75 -12.19 13.38
C ILE A 108 13.80 -12.55 12.32
N GLU A 109 13.56 -13.59 11.54
CA GLU A 109 14.42 -13.99 10.45
C GLU A 109 14.01 -13.32 9.15
N HIS A 110 14.97 -12.68 8.49
CA HIS A 110 14.79 -12.09 7.16
C HIS A 110 14.79 -13.19 6.08
N PRO A 111 14.07 -13.06 4.96
CA PRO A 111 14.10 -14.02 3.84
C PRO A 111 15.50 -14.44 3.39
N ALA A 112 16.47 -13.56 3.43
CA ALA A 112 17.86 -13.83 3.06
C ALA A 112 18.69 -14.55 4.16
N GLY A 113 18.07 -15.00 5.24
CA GLY A 113 18.71 -15.86 6.25
C GLY A 113 19.46 -15.13 7.37
N PHE A 114 19.36 -13.83 7.48
CA PHE A 114 19.91 -13.07 8.61
C PHE A 114 18.81 -12.59 9.56
N LYS A 115 19.21 -12.21 10.77
CA LYS A 115 18.28 -11.76 11.82
C LYS A 115 18.12 -10.25 11.79
N VAL A 116 16.88 -9.78 11.95
CA VAL A 116 16.52 -8.35 12.00
C VAL A 116 15.68 -8.03 13.22
N GLY A 117 15.86 -6.84 13.78
CA GLY A 117 15.10 -6.37 14.94
C GLY A 117 15.25 -4.88 15.13
N LEU A 118 14.23 -4.24 15.70
CA LEU A 118 14.22 -2.82 15.99
C LEU A 118 15.06 -2.52 17.25
N LYS A 119 15.83 -1.43 17.24
CA LYS A 119 16.51 -0.93 18.45
C LYS A 119 15.52 -0.46 19.52
N LYS A 120 14.36 0.03 19.09
CA LYS A 120 13.29 0.51 19.96
C LYS A 120 11.95 0.06 19.40
N PRO A 121 11.07 -0.55 20.21
CA PRO A 121 9.71 -0.91 19.79
C PRO A 121 8.94 0.28 19.21
N LEU A 122 8.01 0.01 18.29
CA LEU A 122 7.02 0.97 17.82
C LEU A 122 5.87 1.09 18.83
N ASP A 123 5.12 2.18 18.74
CA ASP A 123 3.97 2.42 19.60
C ASP A 123 2.67 1.86 18.98
N PHE A 124 2.58 1.82 17.64
CA PHE A 124 1.46 1.24 16.91
C PHE A 124 1.89 0.62 15.58
N TYR A 125 1.07 -0.29 15.04
CA TYR A 125 1.41 -1.02 13.82
C TYR A 125 0.15 -1.53 13.11
N SER A 126 0.23 -1.70 11.79
CA SER A 126 -0.79 -2.39 11.00
C SER A 126 -0.13 -3.25 9.93
N VAL A 127 -0.45 -4.54 9.90
CA VAL A 127 -0.23 -5.36 8.72
C VAL A 127 -1.26 -4.96 7.68
N THR A 128 -0.80 -4.72 6.44
CA THR A 128 -1.62 -4.23 5.33
C THR A 128 -1.29 -5.00 4.05
N ASP A 129 -1.35 -6.32 4.14
CA ASP A 129 -1.16 -7.18 2.97
C ASP A 129 -2.08 -6.78 1.80
N HIS A 130 -1.63 -7.00 0.57
CA HIS A 130 -2.42 -6.75 -0.62
C HIS A 130 -3.77 -7.47 -0.54
N GLY A 131 -4.89 -6.74 -0.59
CA GLY A 131 -6.22 -7.34 -0.64
C GLY A 131 -6.48 -8.14 -1.92
N THR A 132 -5.74 -7.82 -2.98
CA THR A 132 -5.73 -8.61 -4.22
C THR A 132 -4.85 -9.85 -4.01
N PHE A 133 -5.41 -11.04 -4.25
CA PHE A 133 -4.73 -12.33 -4.06
C PHE A 133 -4.25 -12.60 -2.62
N ILE A 134 -4.84 -11.98 -1.60
CA ILE A 134 -4.47 -12.19 -0.20
C ILE A 134 -4.46 -13.68 0.16
N GLY A 135 -3.32 -14.18 0.65
CA GLY A 135 -3.12 -15.58 1.05
C GLY A 135 -2.98 -16.58 -0.10
N GLN A 136 -3.34 -16.23 -1.33
CA GLN A 136 -3.48 -17.20 -2.43
C GLN A 136 -2.16 -17.82 -2.87
N VAL A 137 -1.05 -17.07 -2.87
CA VAL A 137 0.27 -17.64 -3.22
C VAL A 137 0.76 -18.60 -2.14
N ALA A 138 0.57 -18.27 -0.88
CA ALA A 138 0.91 -19.16 0.22
C ALA A 138 0.13 -20.47 0.14
N GLU A 139 -1.17 -20.41 -0.18
CA GLU A 139 -2.02 -21.59 -0.41
C GLU A 139 -1.58 -22.39 -1.64
N ALA A 140 -1.31 -21.71 -2.75
CA ALA A 140 -0.83 -22.33 -3.99
C ALA A 140 0.53 -23.02 -3.82
N ALA A 141 1.35 -22.59 -2.88
CA ALA A 141 2.63 -23.19 -2.55
C ALA A 141 2.54 -24.31 -1.48
N THR A 142 1.37 -24.49 -0.83
CA THR A 142 1.19 -25.46 0.26
C THR A 142 0.80 -26.83 -0.31
N PRO A 143 1.63 -27.88 -0.14
CA PRO A 143 1.35 -29.21 -0.67
C PRO A 143 0.02 -29.80 -0.21
N GLY A 144 -0.75 -30.36 -1.17
CA GLY A 144 -1.99 -31.07 -0.91
C GLY A 144 -3.26 -30.21 -0.95
N THR A 145 -3.15 -28.90 -1.04
CA THR A 145 -4.31 -28.01 -1.23
C THR A 145 -4.86 -28.10 -2.65
N GLU A 146 -6.13 -27.76 -2.84
CA GLU A 146 -6.73 -27.69 -4.16
C GLU A 146 -5.99 -26.70 -5.06
N TYR A 147 -5.61 -25.54 -4.51
CA TYR A 147 -4.82 -24.55 -5.22
C TYR A 147 -3.46 -25.10 -5.68
N TYR A 148 -2.74 -25.82 -4.79
CA TYR A 148 -1.47 -26.46 -5.12
C TYR A 148 -1.59 -27.46 -6.27
N LEU A 149 -2.71 -28.20 -6.37
CA LEU A 149 -2.95 -29.17 -7.41
C LEU A 149 -3.37 -28.54 -8.74
N SER A 150 -3.83 -27.30 -8.74
CA SER A 150 -4.29 -26.57 -9.93
C SER A 150 -3.14 -26.15 -10.85
N LYS A 151 -3.49 -25.68 -12.06
CA LYS A 151 -2.50 -25.10 -12.99
C LYS A 151 -1.95 -23.76 -12.50
N ALA A 152 -2.72 -23.01 -11.72
CA ALA A 152 -2.32 -21.70 -11.19
C ALA A 152 -1.07 -21.78 -10.33
N SER A 153 -0.90 -22.86 -9.55
CA SER A 153 0.21 -23.03 -8.63
C SER A 153 1.56 -23.34 -9.28
N ARG A 154 1.60 -23.78 -10.53
CA ARG A 154 2.80 -24.36 -11.17
C ARG A 154 4.07 -23.52 -11.03
N ALA A 155 3.92 -22.20 -11.07
CA ALA A 155 5.06 -21.29 -10.98
C ALA A 155 5.56 -21.08 -9.54
N VAL A 156 4.75 -21.38 -8.53
CA VAL A 156 5.03 -21.07 -7.12
C VAL A 156 5.07 -22.29 -6.20
N ARG A 157 4.86 -23.50 -6.76
CA ARG A 157 4.93 -24.75 -5.99
C ARG A 157 6.28 -24.87 -5.29
N ASP A 158 6.25 -25.13 -4.00
CA ASP A 158 7.42 -25.37 -3.16
C ASP A 158 8.47 -24.24 -3.21
N ILE A 159 8.12 -23.04 -3.72
CA ILE A 159 9.09 -21.93 -3.92
C ILE A 159 9.80 -21.53 -2.62
N ASN A 160 9.12 -21.68 -1.47
CA ASN A 160 9.66 -21.40 -0.14
C ASN A 160 9.78 -22.65 0.73
N ALA A 161 9.69 -23.86 0.15
CA ALA A 161 9.94 -25.10 0.88
C ALA A 161 11.39 -25.15 1.38
N GLU A 162 11.62 -25.93 2.44
CA GLU A 162 12.96 -26.18 2.96
C GLU A 162 13.85 -26.78 1.85
N GLY A 163 15.01 -26.17 1.63
CA GLY A 163 15.90 -26.53 0.53
C GLY A 163 15.68 -25.78 -0.79
N ASN A 164 14.47 -25.29 -1.09
CA ASN A 164 14.20 -24.48 -2.29
C ASN A 164 14.35 -22.98 -2.05
N ARG A 165 14.13 -22.53 -0.83
CA ARG A 165 14.14 -21.11 -0.47
C ARG A 165 15.42 -20.40 -0.85
N ASN A 166 16.56 -21.09 -0.66
CA ASN A 166 17.88 -20.57 -0.99
C ASN A 166 18.40 -21.06 -2.36
N ALA A 167 17.73 -22.04 -2.96
CA ALA A 167 18.11 -22.59 -4.26
C ALA A 167 17.37 -21.95 -5.43
N SER A 168 16.22 -21.29 -5.19
CA SER A 168 15.51 -20.55 -6.24
C SER A 168 16.27 -19.28 -6.57
N THR A 169 16.66 -19.15 -7.84
CA THR A 169 17.37 -17.96 -8.32
C THR A 169 16.46 -16.73 -8.31
N PHE A 170 17.07 -15.56 -8.34
CA PHE A 170 16.39 -14.29 -8.53
C PHE A 170 15.48 -14.30 -9.79
N GLU A 171 15.95 -14.84 -10.92
CA GLU A 171 15.18 -14.94 -12.15
C GLU A 171 13.99 -15.87 -12.03
N GLN A 172 14.17 -17.04 -11.44
CA GLN A 172 13.07 -17.98 -11.20
C GLN A 172 11.95 -17.32 -10.40
N ARG A 173 12.27 -16.48 -9.41
CA ARG A 173 11.27 -15.77 -8.61
C ARG A 173 10.58 -14.64 -9.40
N ARG A 174 11.31 -13.92 -10.25
CA ARG A 174 10.71 -12.94 -11.17
C ARG A 174 9.77 -13.59 -12.17
N ASP A 175 10.19 -14.71 -12.76
CA ASP A 175 9.36 -15.49 -13.68
C ASP A 175 8.12 -16.06 -12.96
N ALA A 176 8.29 -16.57 -11.73
CA ALA A 176 7.19 -17.05 -10.90
C ALA A 176 6.18 -15.93 -10.60
N PHE A 177 6.64 -14.71 -10.31
CA PHE A 177 5.78 -13.55 -10.08
C PHE A 177 4.90 -13.25 -11.31
N GLY A 178 5.49 -13.14 -12.50
CA GLY A 178 4.75 -12.88 -13.74
C GLY A 178 3.80 -14.03 -14.13
N ALA A 179 4.28 -15.26 -13.98
CA ALA A 179 3.49 -16.46 -14.34
C ALA A 179 2.33 -16.72 -13.38
N PHE A 180 2.50 -16.47 -12.07
CA PHE A 180 1.41 -16.68 -11.11
C PHE A 180 0.21 -15.79 -11.41
N LEU A 181 0.43 -14.49 -11.62
CA LEU A 181 -0.66 -13.56 -11.92
C LEU A 181 -1.48 -13.98 -13.15
N LEU A 182 -0.80 -14.41 -14.21
CA LEU A 182 -1.44 -14.90 -15.42
C LEU A 182 -2.21 -16.22 -15.18
N ASN A 183 -1.54 -17.16 -14.50
CA ASN A 183 -2.10 -18.50 -14.28
C ASN A 183 -3.29 -18.47 -13.33
N ALA A 184 -3.27 -17.64 -12.27
CA ALA A 184 -4.38 -17.48 -11.34
C ALA A 184 -5.64 -16.99 -12.06
N VAL A 185 -5.53 -15.92 -12.85
CA VAL A 185 -6.66 -15.39 -13.64
C VAL A 185 -7.15 -16.41 -14.66
N THR A 186 -6.23 -17.05 -15.41
CA THR A 186 -6.60 -18.04 -16.44
C THR A 186 -7.30 -19.25 -15.82
N SER A 187 -6.87 -19.72 -14.66
CA SER A 187 -7.46 -20.86 -13.96
C SER A 187 -8.87 -20.57 -13.45
N LEU A 188 -9.12 -19.36 -12.96
CA LEU A 188 -10.47 -18.90 -12.61
C LEU A 188 -11.39 -18.85 -13.84
N VAL A 189 -10.93 -18.24 -14.94
CA VAL A 189 -11.73 -18.13 -16.17
C VAL A 189 -12.02 -19.49 -16.81
N SER A 190 -11.07 -20.43 -16.74
CA SER A 190 -11.23 -21.78 -17.28
C SER A 190 -12.00 -22.75 -16.37
N GLY A 191 -12.28 -22.37 -15.12
CA GLY A 191 -12.88 -23.24 -14.12
C GLY A 191 -11.92 -24.32 -13.56
N ASP A 192 -10.61 -24.15 -13.73
CA ASP A 192 -9.58 -25.01 -13.11
C ASP A 192 -9.45 -24.71 -11.59
N LEU A 193 -9.86 -23.53 -11.18
CA LEU A 193 -10.06 -23.10 -9.79
C LEU A 193 -11.50 -22.63 -9.60
N ASP A 194 -12.11 -23.04 -8.51
CA ASP A 194 -13.41 -22.56 -8.08
C ASP A 194 -13.28 -21.18 -7.39
N ILE A 195 -14.13 -20.23 -7.78
CA ILE A 195 -14.10 -18.86 -7.20
C ILE A 195 -14.49 -18.85 -5.72
N ASP A 196 -15.40 -19.72 -5.29
CA ASP A 196 -15.82 -19.80 -3.89
C ASP A 196 -14.68 -20.33 -3.01
N TYR A 197 -13.92 -21.32 -3.51
CA TYR A 197 -12.70 -21.79 -2.86
C TYR A 197 -11.65 -20.70 -2.75
N VAL A 198 -11.38 -19.96 -3.82
CA VAL A 198 -10.41 -18.84 -3.81
C VAL A 198 -10.84 -17.73 -2.85
N ASN A 199 -12.15 -17.44 -2.77
CA ASN A 199 -12.69 -16.50 -1.80
C ASN A 199 -12.57 -17.02 -0.36
N GLU A 200 -12.68 -18.32 -0.13
CA GLU A 200 -12.46 -18.95 1.17
C GLU A 200 -10.99 -18.82 1.61
N VAL A 201 -10.04 -19.11 0.72
CA VAL A 201 -8.60 -18.91 0.95
C VAL A 201 -8.32 -17.47 1.36
N SER A 202 -8.86 -16.50 0.61
CA SER A 202 -8.68 -15.08 0.90
C SER A 202 -9.33 -14.67 2.23
N ARG A 203 -10.50 -15.24 2.55
CA ARG A 203 -11.18 -15.01 3.83
C ARG A 203 -10.39 -15.55 5.01
N ASN A 204 -9.80 -16.74 4.89
CA ASN A 204 -9.01 -17.37 5.94
C ASN A 204 -7.73 -16.57 6.21
N ALA A 205 -7.03 -16.11 5.18
CA ALA A 205 -5.85 -15.26 5.33
C ALA A 205 -6.19 -13.90 5.98
N TRP A 206 -7.33 -13.31 5.58
CA TRP A 206 -7.82 -12.07 6.19
C TRP A 206 -8.23 -12.26 7.65
N LEU A 207 -8.89 -13.37 7.99
CA LEU A 207 -9.26 -13.71 9.36
C LEU A 207 -8.02 -13.91 10.24
N ASP A 208 -7.00 -14.60 9.77
CA ASP A 208 -5.74 -14.77 10.51
C ASP A 208 -5.04 -13.42 10.76
N THR A 209 -5.06 -12.51 9.77
CA THR A 209 -4.55 -11.13 9.94
C THR A 209 -5.33 -10.36 11.00
N ILE A 210 -6.67 -10.49 11.01
CA ILE A 210 -7.54 -9.89 12.05
C ILE A 210 -7.20 -10.45 13.43
N GLU A 211 -7.13 -11.78 13.56
CA GLU A 211 -6.87 -12.44 14.82
C GLU A 211 -5.47 -12.12 15.36
N ALA A 212 -4.47 -12.05 14.49
CA ALA A 212 -3.13 -11.63 14.87
C ALA A 212 -3.13 -10.19 15.43
N ALA A 213 -3.79 -9.26 14.73
CA ALA A 213 -3.91 -7.89 15.21
C ALA A 213 -4.61 -7.80 16.57
N GLU A 214 -5.67 -8.59 16.80
CA GLU A 214 -6.36 -8.62 18.10
C GLU A 214 -5.49 -9.22 19.21
N ARG A 215 -4.78 -10.32 18.94
CA ARG A 215 -3.86 -10.95 19.91
C ARG A 215 -2.76 -10.01 20.38
N HIS A 216 -2.27 -9.16 19.48
CA HIS A 216 -1.14 -8.27 19.75
C HIS A 216 -1.53 -6.88 20.25
N ASN A 217 -2.83 -6.53 20.26
CA ASN A 217 -3.29 -5.24 20.74
C ASN A 217 -3.23 -5.15 22.27
N ASP A 218 -2.37 -4.30 22.81
CA ASP A 218 -2.21 -4.01 24.25
C ASP A 218 -2.40 -2.50 24.48
N PRO A 219 -3.66 -2.03 24.64
CA PRO A 219 -3.96 -0.61 24.77
C PRO A 219 -3.16 0.07 25.90
N GLY A 220 -2.57 1.20 25.60
CA GLY A 220 -1.69 1.95 26.49
C GLY A 220 -0.20 1.61 26.30
N LYS A 221 0.15 0.53 25.60
CA LYS A 221 1.54 0.11 25.36
C LYS A 221 1.84 -0.08 23.88
N PHE A 222 1.03 -0.87 23.19
CA PHE A 222 1.18 -1.17 21.77
C PHE A 222 -0.18 -1.31 21.12
N THR A 223 -0.49 -0.44 20.18
CA THR A 223 -1.75 -0.46 19.45
C THR A 223 -1.58 -1.10 18.08
N THR A 224 -2.42 -2.08 17.77
CA THR A 224 -2.53 -2.64 16.43
C THR A 224 -3.76 -2.09 15.72
N PHE A 225 -3.66 -1.91 14.40
CA PHE A 225 -4.81 -1.64 13.55
C PHE A 225 -5.10 -2.82 12.63
N LEU A 226 -6.37 -2.97 12.28
CA LEU A 226 -6.81 -3.85 11.22
C LEU A 226 -6.73 -3.09 9.90
N GLY A 227 -6.09 -3.65 8.90
CA GLY A 227 -5.91 -2.97 7.64
C GLY A 227 -5.52 -3.92 6.51
N TYR A 228 -5.59 -3.42 5.29
CA TYR A 228 -5.13 -4.09 4.08
C TYR A 228 -4.77 -3.06 3.02
N GLU A 229 -4.03 -3.46 2.00
CA GLU A 229 -3.74 -2.60 0.86
C GLU A 229 -4.72 -2.83 -0.29
N TYR A 230 -5.42 -1.78 -0.68
CA TYR A 230 -6.15 -1.70 -1.94
C TYR A 230 -5.17 -1.36 -3.07
N THR A 231 -4.79 -2.38 -3.85
CA THR A 231 -3.72 -2.34 -4.85
C THR A 231 -4.27 -2.05 -6.24
N ALA A 232 -4.69 -0.82 -6.50
CA ALA A 232 -5.19 -0.36 -7.80
C ALA A 232 -4.11 0.31 -8.64
N SER A 233 -4.25 0.29 -9.95
CA SER A 233 -3.37 1.00 -10.87
C SER A 233 -4.09 1.42 -12.15
N THR A 234 -3.57 2.45 -12.82
CA THR A 234 -4.05 2.81 -14.15
C THR A 234 -3.66 1.74 -15.18
N ASN A 235 -4.29 1.78 -16.36
CA ASN A 235 -3.91 0.89 -17.49
C ASN A 235 -2.46 1.06 -17.92
N ASN A 236 -1.83 2.19 -17.58
CA ASN A 236 -0.42 2.50 -17.86
C ASN A 236 0.47 2.30 -16.62
N MET A 237 0.13 1.39 -15.73
CA MET A 237 0.90 1.05 -14.51
C MET A 237 1.10 2.21 -13.52
N GLY A 238 0.36 3.32 -13.65
CA GLY A 238 0.38 4.39 -12.66
C GLY A 238 -0.21 3.93 -11.33
N ASN A 239 0.54 4.09 -10.24
CA ASN A 239 0.15 3.62 -8.92
C ASN A 239 -1.07 4.38 -8.37
N LEU A 240 -2.08 3.64 -7.92
CA LEU A 240 -3.28 4.16 -7.25
C LEU A 240 -3.55 3.40 -5.93
N HIS A 241 -2.52 2.88 -5.29
CA HIS A 241 -2.64 2.08 -4.06
C HIS A 241 -3.07 2.92 -2.85
N ARG A 242 -3.80 2.31 -1.91
CA ARG A 242 -4.23 2.87 -0.64
C ARG A 242 -4.19 1.81 0.45
N ASN A 243 -3.62 2.14 1.60
CA ASN A 243 -3.83 1.33 2.79
C ASN A 243 -5.17 1.70 3.41
N VAL A 244 -6.06 0.73 3.56
CA VAL A 244 -7.35 0.89 4.24
C VAL A 244 -7.17 0.46 5.69
N ILE A 245 -7.40 1.39 6.62
CA ILE A 245 -7.24 1.17 8.06
C ILE A 245 -8.60 1.31 8.74
N PHE A 246 -8.98 0.32 9.54
CA PHE A 246 -10.24 0.29 10.27
C PHE A 246 -10.06 0.79 11.71
N ARG A 247 -11.07 1.53 12.19
CA ARG A 247 -11.12 2.02 13.57
C ARG A 247 -11.46 0.91 14.58
N GLY A 248 -12.32 -0.01 14.16
CA GLY A 248 -12.93 -1.01 15.02
C GLY A 248 -12.03 -2.19 15.37
N ASN A 249 -12.58 -3.10 16.14
CA ASN A 249 -12.01 -4.43 16.38
C ASN A 249 -12.49 -5.43 15.31
N GLY A 250 -12.07 -6.69 15.41
CA GLY A 250 -12.37 -7.74 14.43
C GLY A 250 -13.85 -7.98 14.13
N ASN A 251 -14.76 -7.57 15.01
CA ASN A 251 -16.21 -7.62 14.79
C ASN A 251 -16.73 -6.40 13.99
N LYS A 252 -15.86 -5.46 13.67
CA LYS A 252 -16.16 -4.19 12.99
C LYS A 252 -15.28 -3.99 11.76
N VAL A 253 -15.11 -5.07 11.00
CA VAL A 253 -14.42 -5.10 9.69
C VAL A 253 -15.20 -5.99 8.73
N PRO A 254 -15.08 -5.78 7.41
CA PRO A 254 -15.74 -6.62 6.42
C PRO A 254 -15.16 -8.03 6.40
N ALA A 255 -15.95 -9.00 5.96
CA ALA A 255 -15.53 -10.41 5.85
C ALA A 255 -14.44 -10.66 4.78
N LEU A 256 -14.31 -9.75 3.82
CA LEU A 256 -13.26 -9.73 2.80
C LEU A 256 -12.84 -8.30 2.51
N PRO A 257 -11.56 -8.05 2.20
CA PRO A 257 -11.11 -6.76 1.70
C PRO A 257 -11.75 -6.40 0.37
N PHE A 258 -12.19 -5.16 0.20
CA PHE A 258 -12.53 -4.62 -1.12
C PHE A 258 -11.24 -4.39 -1.92
N SER A 259 -11.07 -5.12 -3.00
CA SER A 259 -9.84 -5.13 -3.79
C SER A 259 -10.08 -4.66 -5.22
N ARG A 260 -9.00 -4.55 -6.01
CA ARG A 260 -9.14 -4.25 -7.45
C ARG A 260 -9.93 -5.32 -8.22
N ALA A 261 -10.07 -6.53 -7.69
CA ALA A 261 -10.93 -7.56 -8.29
C ALA A 261 -12.41 -7.17 -8.22
N ASN A 262 -12.81 -6.37 -7.22
CA ASN A 262 -14.15 -5.80 -7.12
C ASN A 262 -14.27 -4.57 -8.03
N ASN A 263 -13.33 -3.64 -7.94
CA ASN A 263 -13.25 -2.48 -8.81
C ASN A 263 -11.84 -1.85 -8.73
N ASN A 264 -11.27 -1.44 -9.86
CA ASN A 264 -9.95 -0.82 -9.94
C ASN A 264 -9.99 0.73 -9.84
N ASN A 265 -11.18 1.31 -9.61
CA ASN A 265 -11.37 2.74 -9.46
C ASN A 265 -11.36 3.13 -7.97
N PRO A 266 -10.44 4.00 -7.51
CA PRO A 266 -10.43 4.48 -6.13
C PRO A 266 -11.73 5.16 -5.66
N GLU A 267 -12.49 5.75 -6.57
CA GLU A 267 -13.79 6.36 -6.26
C GLU A 267 -14.80 5.30 -5.82
N ALA A 268 -14.78 4.11 -6.44
CA ALA A 268 -15.60 2.97 -6.00
C ALA A 268 -15.16 2.41 -4.64
N LEU A 269 -13.87 2.47 -4.30
CA LEU A 269 -13.43 2.18 -2.93
C LEU A 269 -14.05 3.15 -1.93
N TRP A 270 -14.09 4.45 -2.23
CA TRP A 270 -14.71 5.42 -1.31
C TRP A 270 -16.22 5.21 -1.18
N GLU A 271 -16.91 4.86 -2.24
CA GLU A 271 -18.34 4.50 -2.21
C GLU A 271 -18.59 3.29 -1.30
N TRP A 272 -17.78 2.24 -1.44
CA TRP A 272 -17.83 1.09 -0.57
C TRP A 272 -17.52 1.44 0.89
N MET A 273 -16.50 2.28 1.15
CA MET A 273 -16.18 2.74 2.51
C MET A 273 -17.32 3.56 3.14
N ASP A 274 -18.00 4.38 2.35
CA ASP A 274 -19.17 5.14 2.81
C ASP A 274 -20.32 4.20 3.15
N LEU A 275 -20.54 3.16 2.33
CA LEU A 275 -21.58 2.15 2.57
C LEU A 275 -21.34 1.37 3.87
N ILE A 276 -20.15 0.81 4.08
CA ILE A 276 -19.87 0.04 5.31
C ILE A 276 -19.87 0.92 6.56
N ARG A 277 -19.65 2.23 6.41
CA ARG A 277 -19.77 3.19 7.51
C ARG A 277 -21.21 3.34 7.97
N GLU A 278 -22.21 3.19 7.11
CA GLU A 278 -23.64 3.14 7.49
C GLU A 278 -23.92 1.95 8.41
N ASP A 279 -23.19 0.84 8.24
CA ASP A 279 -23.23 -0.33 9.12
C ASP A 279 -22.34 -0.19 10.38
N GLY A 280 -21.76 1.00 10.59
CA GLY A 280 -20.92 1.31 11.76
C GLY A 280 -19.48 0.81 11.65
N ILE A 281 -18.99 0.51 10.45
CA ILE A 281 -17.60 0.13 10.15
C ILE A 281 -16.86 1.38 9.68
N ASP A 282 -16.18 2.10 10.58
CA ASP A 282 -15.41 3.30 10.21
C ASP A 282 -14.00 2.94 9.74
N SER A 283 -13.57 3.57 8.65
CA SER A 283 -12.25 3.35 8.03
C SER A 283 -11.72 4.61 7.36
N ILE A 284 -10.41 4.65 7.14
CA ILE A 284 -9.72 5.62 6.29
C ILE A 284 -8.91 4.88 5.24
N ALA A 285 -8.71 5.51 4.08
CA ALA A 285 -7.78 5.07 3.05
C ALA A 285 -6.59 6.04 3.00
N ILE A 286 -5.38 5.50 2.88
CA ILE A 286 -4.13 6.27 2.89
C ILE A 286 -3.44 6.08 1.54
N PRO A 287 -3.58 7.03 0.60
CA PRO A 287 -2.86 6.98 -0.67
C PRO A 287 -1.35 6.98 -0.43
N HIS A 288 -0.63 6.17 -1.20
CA HIS A 288 0.83 6.07 -1.08
C HIS A 288 1.50 5.88 -2.45
N ASN A 289 2.82 6.02 -2.50
CA ASN A 289 3.61 5.97 -3.74
C ASN A 289 3.03 6.86 -4.85
N SER A 290 2.58 8.03 -4.51
CA SER A 290 2.05 8.95 -5.51
C SER A 290 3.12 9.41 -6.51
N ASN A 291 4.42 9.42 -6.12
CA ASN A 291 5.56 9.63 -7.02
C ASN A 291 5.56 8.64 -8.21
N GLY A 292 5.13 7.40 -8.02
CA GLY A 292 4.99 6.37 -9.04
C GLY A 292 3.64 6.32 -9.76
N SER A 293 2.77 7.31 -9.57
CA SER A 293 1.38 7.29 -10.07
C SER A 293 1.21 7.71 -11.53
N ASP A 294 2.26 8.09 -12.22
CA ASP A 294 2.22 8.66 -13.58
C ASP A 294 1.27 9.88 -13.69
N GLY A 295 1.17 10.66 -12.62
CA GLY A 295 0.31 11.84 -12.51
C GLY A 295 -1.15 11.56 -12.17
N ALA A 296 -1.52 10.32 -11.90
CA ALA A 296 -2.91 9.92 -11.71
C ALA A 296 -3.41 10.11 -10.28
N MET A 297 -2.54 10.01 -9.26
CA MET A 297 -2.96 10.10 -7.85
C MET A 297 -3.62 11.42 -7.50
N PHE A 298 -3.08 12.53 -8.03
CA PHE A 298 -3.59 13.89 -7.80
C PHE A 298 -4.00 14.58 -9.11
N ALA A 299 -4.55 13.80 -10.05
CA ALA A 299 -5.15 14.34 -11.27
C ALA A 299 -6.26 15.34 -10.93
N LEU A 300 -6.42 16.38 -11.78
CA LEU A 300 -7.44 17.43 -11.57
C LEU A 300 -8.80 17.09 -12.21
N LYS A 301 -9.10 15.79 -12.33
CA LYS A 301 -10.36 15.24 -12.87
C LYS A 301 -10.63 13.88 -12.20
N LYS A 302 -11.89 13.45 -12.20
CA LYS A 302 -12.30 12.11 -11.74
C LYS A 302 -11.60 11.02 -12.57
N THR A 303 -11.44 9.84 -12.02
CA THR A 303 -10.76 8.70 -12.66
C THR A 303 -11.37 8.36 -14.03
N GLU A 304 -12.68 8.31 -14.11
CA GLU A 304 -13.41 8.05 -15.38
C GLU A 304 -13.65 9.31 -16.23
N GLY A 305 -12.99 10.41 -15.87
CA GLY A 305 -13.20 11.72 -16.50
C GLY A 305 -14.24 12.56 -15.76
N GLY A 306 -14.46 13.78 -16.26
CA GLY A 306 -15.35 14.71 -15.58
C GLY A 306 -14.64 15.64 -14.58
N ARG A 307 -15.34 16.69 -14.16
CA ARG A 307 -14.80 17.72 -13.26
C ARG A 307 -15.07 17.35 -11.82
N PHE A 308 -14.19 17.79 -10.95
CA PHE A 308 -14.46 17.78 -9.51
C PHE A 308 -15.60 18.76 -9.16
N ASP A 309 -16.33 18.38 -8.13
CA ASP A 309 -17.34 19.18 -7.46
C ASP A 309 -17.17 19.09 -5.94
N SER A 310 -18.03 19.76 -5.18
CA SER A 310 -17.99 19.76 -3.73
C SER A 310 -18.30 18.37 -3.13
N VAL A 311 -19.14 17.58 -3.79
CA VAL A 311 -19.49 16.22 -3.35
C VAL A 311 -18.26 15.31 -3.44
N TYR A 312 -17.57 15.32 -4.58
CA TYR A 312 -16.32 14.60 -4.76
C TYR A 312 -15.26 14.99 -3.72
N ALA A 313 -15.06 16.30 -3.52
CA ALA A 313 -14.08 16.80 -2.57
C ALA A 313 -14.40 16.35 -1.13
N SER A 314 -15.66 16.41 -0.74
CA SER A 314 -16.13 15.98 0.58
C SER A 314 -15.96 14.47 0.77
N GLN A 315 -16.33 13.66 -0.24
CA GLN A 315 -16.17 12.22 -0.21
C GLN A 315 -14.70 11.82 -0.09
N ARG A 316 -13.82 12.42 -0.90
CA ARG A 316 -12.38 12.17 -0.85
C ARG A 316 -11.81 12.50 0.53
N MET A 317 -12.08 13.69 1.06
CA MET A 317 -11.52 14.11 2.36
C MET A 317 -12.07 13.30 3.54
N ARG A 318 -13.28 12.78 3.44
CA ARG A 318 -13.84 11.86 4.43
C ARG A 318 -13.12 10.51 4.42
N ASN A 319 -12.78 10.00 3.24
CA ASN A 319 -12.18 8.69 3.08
C ASN A 319 -10.64 8.73 3.05
N GLU A 320 -10.03 9.80 2.53
CA GLU A 320 -8.57 10.00 2.46
C GLU A 320 -8.13 11.24 3.28
N PRO A 321 -8.28 11.26 4.63
CA PRO A 321 -7.92 12.42 5.42
C PRO A 321 -6.41 12.64 5.55
N ILE A 322 -5.60 11.59 5.35
CA ILE A 322 -4.14 11.61 5.42
C ILE A 322 -3.53 10.92 4.18
N VAL A 323 -2.28 11.24 3.89
CA VAL A 323 -1.50 10.68 2.79
C VAL A 323 -0.11 10.31 3.27
N GLU A 324 0.44 9.23 2.74
CA GLU A 324 1.81 8.82 2.95
C GLU A 324 2.73 9.60 2.01
N ILE A 325 3.70 10.33 2.57
CA ILE A 325 4.60 11.20 1.80
C ILE A 325 6.01 10.65 1.67
N THR A 326 6.37 9.60 2.40
CA THR A 326 7.69 8.95 2.33
C THR A 326 7.59 7.49 2.74
N GLN A 327 8.34 6.65 2.06
CA GLN A 327 8.52 5.24 2.33
C GLN A 327 9.77 4.74 1.59
N VAL A 328 10.09 3.46 1.67
CA VAL A 328 11.32 2.88 1.09
C VAL A 328 11.45 3.14 -0.42
N LYS A 329 10.36 3.24 -1.18
CA LYS A 329 10.36 3.59 -2.62
C LYS A 329 10.41 5.10 -2.87
N GLY A 330 10.95 5.88 -1.93
CA GLY A 330 11.24 7.30 -2.05
C GLY A 330 10.12 8.24 -1.61
N THR A 331 10.41 9.53 -1.76
CA THR A 331 9.50 10.61 -1.35
C THR A 331 8.37 10.82 -2.34
N SER A 332 7.20 11.12 -1.81
CA SER A 332 6.03 11.67 -2.52
C SER A 332 5.72 13.11 -2.11
N ASP A 333 6.54 13.74 -1.24
CA ASP A 333 6.32 15.10 -0.76
C ASP A 333 6.41 16.12 -1.89
N THR A 334 7.60 16.27 -2.48
CA THR A 334 7.85 17.24 -3.54
C THR A 334 8.91 16.74 -4.54
N HIS A 335 9.16 17.56 -5.58
CA HIS A 335 10.15 17.29 -6.60
C HIS A 335 10.89 18.60 -6.96
N PRO A 336 12.20 18.58 -7.32
CA PRO A 336 12.97 19.79 -7.68
C PRO A 336 12.32 20.62 -8.80
N ALA A 337 11.57 19.99 -9.72
CA ALA A 337 10.85 20.70 -10.78
C ALA A 337 9.78 21.67 -10.25
N PHE A 338 9.21 21.41 -9.06
CA PHE A 338 8.20 22.25 -8.42
C PHE A 338 8.76 23.12 -7.31
N SER A 339 9.82 22.70 -6.64
CA SER A 339 10.40 23.34 -5.46
C SER A 339 11.86 23.72 -5.71
N LYS A 340 12.10 24.59 -6.68
CA LYS A 340 13.45 24.95 -7.18
C LYS A 340 14.37 25.62 -6.13
N ASN A 341 13.79 26.22 -5.08
CA ASN A 341 14.51 26.92 -4.02
C ASN A 341 14.59 26.11 -2.73
N ASP A 342 14.14 24.87 -2.74
CA ASP A 342 14.17 23.93 -1.61
C ASP A 342 15.38 23.01 -1.80
N GLU A 343 16.41 23.16 -0.98
CA GLU A 343 17.64 22.37 -1.05
C GLU A 343 17.44 20.87 -0.75
N TRP A 344 16.28 20.51 -0.18
CA TRP A 344 15.92 19.12 0.13
C TRP A 344 14.92 18.51 -0.84
N ALA A 345 14.53 19.23 -1.90
CA ALA A 345 13.51 18.77 -2.83
C ALA A 345 13.92 17.54 -3.64
N ASP A 346 15.21 17.23 -3.72
CA ASP A 346 15.79 16.07 -4.40
C ASP A 346 16.05 14.88 -3.47
N PHE A 347 15.70 15.00 -2.18
CA PHE A 347 15.90 13.92 -1.22
C PHE A 347 15.05 12.70 -1.56
N GLU A 348 15.69 11.53 -1.69
CA GLU A 348 15.06 10.22 -1.96
C GLU A 348 14.07 10.22 -3.15
N ILE A 349 14.43 10.82 -4.26
CA ILE A 349 13.62 10.77 -5.48
C ILE A 349 13.75 9.38 -6.13
N MET A 350 12.62 8.64 -6.24
CA MET A 350 12.49 7.43 -7.04
C MET A 350 11.66 7.78 -8.30
N PRO A 351 12.26 7.82 -9.50
CA PRO A 351 11.64 8.47 -10.65
C PRO A 351 10.71 7.57 -11.47
N PHE A 352 10.55 6.30 -11.08
CA PHE A 352 9.87 5.31 -11.90
C PHE A 352 8.43 5.02 -11.42
N LYS A 353 7.63 4.48 -12.32
CA LYS A 353 6.36 3.83 -11.94
C LYS A 353 6.68 2.57 -11.13
N VAL A 354 5.83 2.24 -10.16
CA VAL A 354 6.06 1.10 -9.26
C VAL A 354 6.20 -0.21 -10.05
N ALA A 355 7.17 -1.03 -9.66
CA ALA A 355 7.52 -2.31 -10.30
C ALA A 355 7.91 -2.20 -11.80
N THR A 356 8.42 -1.05 -12.23
CA THR A 356 8.93 -0.83 -13.59
C THR A 356 10.22 -0.03 -13.57
N THR A 357 10.85 0.11 -14.73
CA THR A 357 11.92 1.08 -15.00
C THR A 357 11.44 2.23 -15.89
N GLU A 358 10.13 2.35 -16.10
CA GLU A 358 9.55 3.43 -16.89
C GLU A 358 9.36 4.69 -16.04
N PRO A 359 9.80 5.88 -16.53
CA PRO A 359 9.64 7.12 -15.78
C PRO A 359 8.18 7.44 -15.45
N SER A 360 7.93 7.92 -14.23
CA SER A 360 6.64 8.44 -13.78
C SER A 360 6.52 9.94 -14.11
N LYS A 361 5.35 10.39 -14.55
CA LYS A 361 5.08 11.81 -14.72
C LYS A 361 5.10 12.53 -13.38
N ILE A 362 5.82 13.65 -13.33
CA ILE A 362 5.96 14.46 -12.11
C ILE A 362 4.64 15.16 -11.76
N LYS A 363 4.00 15.81 -12.75
CA LYS A 363 2.75 16.58 -12.55
C LYS A 363 1.60 15.66 -12.14
N GLY A 364 0.97 15.96 -11.00
CA GLY A 364 -0.11 15.17 -10.42
C GLY A 364 0.37 13.98 -9.58
N SER A 365 1.69 13.89 -9.31
CA SER A 365 2.31 12.81 -8.55
C SER A 365 2.80 13.23 -7.15
N TYR A 366 2.89 14.51 -6.85
CA TYR A 366 3.49 14.99 -5.61
C TYR A 366 2.52 15.77 -4.73
N VAL A 367 2.60 15.54 -3.43
CA VAL A 367 1.64 16.02 -2.43
C VAL A 367 1.67 17.53 -2.30
N ARG A 368 2.84 18.18 -2.31
CA ARG A 368 2.97 19.65 -2.20
C ARG A 368 2.28 20.35 -3.39
N GLU A 369 2.38 19.80 -4.61
CA GLU A 369 1.63 20.30 -5.76
C GLU A 369 0.12 20.11 -5.57
N ALA A 370 -0.31 18.95 -5.06
CA ALA A 370 -1.72 18.67 -4.80
C ALA A 370 -2.32 19.65 -3.78
N LEU A 371 -1.61 19.96 -2.69
CA LEU A 371 -2.03 20.97 -1.70
C LEU A 371 -2.22 22.34 -2.33
N LEU A 372 -1.26 22.79 -3.17
CA LEU A 372 -1.36 24.07 -3.87
C LEU A 372 -2.56 24.11 -4.84
N ASN A 373 -2.80 23.00 -5.54
CA ASN A 373 -3.98 22.86 -6.41
C ASN A 373 -5.28 22.86 -5.59
N GLY A 374 -5.28 22.22 -4.43
CA GLY A 374 -6.42 22.22 -3.50
C GLY A 374 -6.78 23.63 -3.01
N ILE A 375 -5.78 24.42 -2.59
CA ILE A 375 -5.97 25.83 -2.18
C ILE A 375 -6.54 26.66 -3.33
N LYS A 376 -6.00 26.54 -4.55
CA LYS A 376 -6.54 27.22 -5.74
C LYS A 376 -7.98 26.86 -6.04
N MET A 377 -8.34 25.59 -5.88
CA MET A 377 -9.73 25.14 -6.08
C MET A 377 -10.65 25.67 -4.98
N GLU A 378 -10.21 25.72 -3.74
CA GLU A 378 -10.99 26.28 -2.64
C GLU A 378 -11.28 27.76 -2.85
N GLU A 379 -10.28 28.56 -3.24
CA GLU A 379 -10.43 29.98 -3.55
C GLU A 379 -11.34 30.22 -4.75
N ALA A 380 -11.16 29.44 -5.82
CA ALA A 380 -11.89 29.68 -7.08
C ALA A 380 -13.28 29.04 -7.12
N LYS A 381 -13.55 27.97 -6.34
CA LYS A 381 -14.73 27.12 -6.49
C LYS A 381 -15.40 26.75 -5.15
N GLY A 382 -14.79 27.09 -4.01
CA GLY A 382 -15.32 26.81 -2.66
C GLY A 382 -15.18 25.36 -2.19
N TYR A 383 -14.34 24.53 -2.82
CA TYR A 383 -14.06 23.17 -2.37
C TYR A 383 -12.59 22.78 -2.58
N ASN A 384 -12.10 21.84 -1.75
CA ASN A 384 -10.70 21.40 -1.79
C ASN A 384 -10.62 19.88 -1.51
N PRO A 385 -10.27 19.06 -2.53
CA PRO A 385 -10.16 17.60 -2.38
C PRO A 385 -8.81 17.14 -1.83
N TYR A 386 -7.91 18.03 -1.42
CA TYR A 386 -6.52 17.75 -1.07
C TYR A 386 -6.09 18.36 0.28
N LYS A 387 -7.00 18.45 1.25
CA LYS A 387 -6.69 18.90 2.62
C LYS A 387 -6.15 17.76 3.49
N PHE A 388 -5.05 17.16 3.10
CA PHE A 388 -4.46 16.01 3.81
C PHE A 388 -3.71 16.40 5.08
N GLY A 389 -3.64 15.45 6.06
CA GLY A 389 -2.53 15.27 6.97
C GLY A 389 -1.48 14.35 6.35
N PHE A 390 -0.30 14.20 6.98
CA PHE A 390 0.83 13.46 6.43
C PHE A 390 1.28 12.36 7.36
N ILE A 391 1.68 11.21 6.80
CA ILE A 391 2.42 10.16 7.48
C ILE A 391 3.57 9.67 6.60
N GLY A 392 4.53 8.96 7.20
CA GLY A 392 5.46 8.07 6.53
C GLY A 392 5.16 6.64 6.93
N SER A 393 5.62 5.67 6.15
CA SER A 393 5.51 4.24 6.44
C SER A 393 6.66 3.48 5.77
N SER A 394 6.75 2.16 5.95
CA SER A 394 7.84 1.39 5.35
C SER A 394 7.54 0.84 3.97
N ASP A 395 6.36 0.32 3.74
CA ASP A 395 6.06 -0.54 2.60
C ASP A 395 6.98 -1.77 2.53
N THR A 396 7.39 -2.27 3.71
CA THR A 396 8.22 -3.47 3.76
C THR A 396 7.45 -4.71 3.33
N HIS A 397 8.12 -5.58 2.56
CA HIS A 397 7.58 -6.88 2.13
C HIS A 397 8.30 -8.05 2.83
N THR A 398 8.89 -7.79 4.00
CA THR A 398 9.61 -8.79 4.78
C THR A 398 9.09 -8.90 6.23
N ALA A 399 7.93 -8.30 6.51
CA ALA A 399 7.37 -8.14 7.86
C ALA A 399 8.25 -7.28 8.80
N ALA A 400 9.42 -6.82 8.33
CA ALA A 400 10.40 -6.08 9.09
C ALA A 400 10.88 -4.86 8.30
N SER A 401 10.93 -3.70 8.91
CA SER A 401 11.35 -2.45 8.26
C SER A 401 12.72 -1.99 8.74
N SER A 402 13.55 -1.50 7.80
CA SER A 402 14.76 -0.74 8.13
C SER A 402 14.41 0.73 8.31
N GLN A 403 14.56 1.23 9.54
CA GLN A 403 14.27 2.65 9.87
C GLN A 403 15.53 3.52 9.92
N GLU A 404 16.68 2.95 9.65
CA GLU A 404 17.98 3.61 9.74
C GLU A 404 18.75 3.40 8.44
N GLU A 405 19.11 4.48 7.75
CA GLU A 405 19.78 4.45 6.45
C GLU A 405 21.07 3.64 6.49
N TYR A 406 21.87 3.81 7.53
CA TYR A 406 23.14 3.07 7.68
C TYR A 406 22.95 1.57 7.94
N ASN A 407 21.72 1.10 8.18
CA ASN A 407 21.37 -0.29 8.43
C ASN A 407 20.23 -0.75 7.50
N PHE A 408 20.19 -0.22 6.30
CA PHE A 408 19.25 -0.68 5.28
C PHE A 408 19.56 -2.12 4.89
N PHE A 409 18.57 -3.00 4.89
CA PHE A 409 18.79 -4.41 4.60
C PHE A 409 18.02 -4.95 3.39
N SER A 410 16.79 -4.60 3.18
CA SER A 410 15.99 -5.03 2.04
C SER A 410 14.54 -4.56 2.20
N LYS A 411 13.86 -4.32 1.09
CA LYS A 411 12.43 -4.03 1.07
C LYS A 411 11.60 -5.27 0.75
N ILE A 412 12.03 -6.06 -0.25
CA ILE A 412 11.21 -7.13 -0.84
C ILE A 412 11.94 -8.48 -0.84
N GLY A 413 12.50 -8.85 0.28
CA GLY A 413 13.10 -10.16 0.50
C GLY A 413 14.28 -10.43 -0.43
N LEU A 414 14.21 -11.54 -1.18
CA LEU A 414 15.29 -11.99 -2.05
C LEU A 414 15.46 -11.15 -3.32
N LEU A 415 14.50 -10.28 -3.66
CA LEU A 415 14.61 -9.43 -4.84
C LEU A 415 15.72 -8.38 -4.71
N ASP A 416 15.95 -7.84 -3.52
CA ASP A 416 16.90 -6.76 -3.25
C ASP A 416 17.79 -7.03 -2.03
N SER A 417 18.03 -8.30 -1.73
CA SER A 417 18.73 -8.74 -0.51
C SER A 417 20.23 -8.47 -0.49
N SER A 418 20.85 -8.12 -1.61
CA SER A 418 22.27 -7.77 -1.69
C SER A 418 22.50 -6.43 -2.39
N SER A 419 23.67 -5.83 -2.16
CA SER A 419 24.08 -4.60 -2.86
C SER A 419 24.19 -4.77 -4.38
N GLU A 420 24.52 -5.96 -4.84
CA GLU A 420 24.57 -6.30 -6.26
C GLU A 420 23.17 -6.33 -6.87
N LEU A 421 22.21 -7.03 -6.23
CA LEU A 421 20.81 -7.07 -6.67
C LEU A 421 20.14 -5.68 -6.62
N ARG A 422 20.62 -4.78 -5.77
CA ARG A 422 20.19 -3.38 -5.77
C ARG A 422 20.84 -2.54 -6.86
N GLY A 423 21.87 -3.05 -7.52
CA GLY A 423 22.62 -2.33 -8.55
C GLY A 423 23.61 -1.30 -8.01
N SER A 424 23.97 -1.35 -6.72
CA SER A 424 24.84 -0.37 -6.07
C SER A 424 26.33 -0.71 -6.12
N VAL A 425 26.67 -1.95 -6.49
CA VAL A 425 28.04 -2.42 -6.71
C VAL A 425 28.08 -3.28 -7.98
N PRO A 426 29.28 -3.45 -8.62
CA PRO A 426 29.44 -4.32 -9.76
C PRO A 426 29.01 -5.76 -9.48
N ILE A 427 28.51 -6.44 -10.50
CA ILE A 427 28.08 -7.83 -10.42
C ILE A 427 29.28 -8.73 -10.17
N SER A 428 29.25 -9.49 -9.07
CA SER A 428 30.18 -10.60 -8.80
C SER A 428 29.43 -11.91 -8.55
N PHE A 429 28.10 -11.86 -8.53
CA PHE A 429 27.23 -12.99 -8.24
C PHE A 429 27.19 -13.96 -9.44
N PRO A 430 27.53 -15.25 -9.26
CA PRO A 430 27.69 -16.18 -10.39
C PRO A 430 26.45 -16.28 -11.30
N GLU A 431 25.24 -16.28 -10.72
CA GLU A 431 23.99 -16.38 -11.47
C GLU A 431 23.73 -15.15 -12.36
N LEU A 432 24.08 -13.95 -11.90
CA LEU A 432 23.97 -12.74 -12.72
C LEU A 432 25.05 -12.68 -13.81
N ILE A 433 26.23 -13.27 -13.54
CA ILE A 433 27.30 -13.42 -14.54
C ILE A 433 26.84 -14.41 -15.63
N GLU A 434 26.26 -15.55 -15.25
CA GLU A 434 25.73 -16.54 -16.19
C GLU A 434 24.60 -15.93 -17.03
N HIS A 435 23.68 -15.22 -16.41
CA HIS A 435 22.62 -14.49 -17.10
C HIS A 435 23.19 -13.49 -18.13
N ARG A 436 24.18 -12.68 -17.73
CA ARG A 436 24.87 -11.76 -18.63
C ARG A 436 25.47 -12.50 -19.84
N ASP A 437 26.20 -13.58 -19.59
CA ASP A 437 26.92 -14.32 -20.62
C ASP A 437 25.98 -15.02 -21.60
N GLU A 438 24.82 -15.48 -21.14
CA GLU A 438 23.77 -16.05 -21.98
C GLU A 438 23.10 -15.00 -22.87
N HIS A 439 22.87 -13.78 -22.37
CA HIS A 439 22.13 -12.72 -23.07
C HIS A 439 23.03 -11.85 -23.96
N GLN A 440 24.33 -11.73 -23.68
CA GLN A 440 25.27 -11.08 -24.59
C GLN A 440 25.44 -11.84 -25.92
N ASN A 441 25.12 -13.11 -25.98
CA ASN A 441 25.20 -13.96 -27.15
C ASN A 441 23.89 -14.09 -27.95
N THR A 442 22.80 -13.51 -27.45
CA THR A 442 21.50 -13.48 -28.12
C THR A 442 21.12 -12.03 -28.45
N ASP A 443 20.52 -11.76 -29.60
CA ASP A 443 20.06 -10.42 -30.05
C ASP A 443 19.01 -9.76 -29.13
N GLY A 444 18.93 -10.16 -27.86
CA GLY A 444 17.93 -9.74 -26.86
C GLY A 444 18.54 -9.22 -25.57
N ASP A 445 19.13 -8.02 -25.63
CA ASP A 445 19.39 -7.24 -24.40
C ASP A 445 18.04 -6.99 -23.68
N ASP A 446 17.85 -7.64 -22.54
CA ASP A 446 16.64 -7.46 -21.70
C ASP A 446 16.73 -6.21 -20.80
N GLY A 447 17.83 -5.47 -20.88
CA GLY A 447 18.09 -4.27 -20.10
C GLY A 447 18.33 -4.52 -18.61
N LEU A 448 18.53 -5.76 -18.18
CA LEU A 448 18.75 -6.10 -16.76
C LEU A 448 20.19 -5.81 -16.32
N ILE A 449 21.14 -5.73 -17.24
CA ILE A 449 22.53 -5.44 -16.94
C ILE A 449 22.97 -4.22 -17.75
N ILE A 450 23.65 -3.28 -17.09
CA ILE A 450 24.19 -2.08 -17.69
C ILE A 450 25.68 -1.99 -17.41
N ASN A 451 26.46 -1.55 -18.40
CA ASN A 451 27.90 -1.30 -18.23
C ASN A 451 28.13 0.16 -17.86
N ILE A 452 28.80 0.41 -16.76
CA ILE A 452 29.19 1.75 -16.31
C ILE A 452 30.70 1.75 -16.03
N GLY A 453 31.46 2.51 -16.83
CA GLY A 453 32.88 2.66 -16.61
C GLY A 453 33.72 1.38 -16.82
N GLY A 454 33.20 0.39 -17.53
CA GLY A 454 33.82 -0.89 -17.78
C GLY A 454 33.44 -2.01 -16.80
N GLU A 455 32.61 -1.71 -15.84
CA GLU A 455 32.05 -2.68 -14.88
C GLU A 455 30.56 -2.89 -15.15
N ASP A 456 30.09 -4.12 -14.97
CA ASP A 456 28.70 -4.49 -15.18
C ASP A 456 27.89 -4.39 -13.88
N TYR A 457 26.74 -3.74 -13.94
CA TYR A 457 25.81 -3.52 -12.83
C TYR A 457 24.45 -4.08 -13.15
N PHE A 458 23.75 -4.56 -12.12
CA PHE A 458 22.34 -4.93 -12.24
C PHE A 458 21.47 -3.66 -12.36
N ASN A 459 20.69 -3.55 -13.42
CA ASN A 459 19.79 -2.42 -13.67
C ASN A 459 18.51 -2.57 -12.86
N SER A 460 18.54 -2.13 -11.62
CA SER A 460 17.42 -2.25 -10.67
C SER A 460 16.93 -0.88 -10.22
N SER A 461 15.60 -0.70 -10.17
CA SER A 461 15.00 0.48 -9.54
C SER A 461 15.25 0.53 -8.02
N SER A 462 15.63 -0.58 -7.41
CA SER A 462 15.96 -0.63 -5.97
C SER A 462 17.22 0.14 -5.57
N ILE A 463 18.04 0.58 -6.51
CA ILE A 463 19.15 1.51 -6.23
C ILE A 463 18.65 2.85 -5.66
N TYR A 464 17.39 3.23 -5.95
CA TYR A 464 16.76 4.46 -5.46
C TYR A 464 15.98 4.24 -4.16
N TRP A 465 16.01 3.03 -3.57
CA TRP A 465 15.33 2.73 -2.33
C TRP A 465 16.20 3.11 -1.13
N GLY A 466 15.55 3.66 -0.10
CA GLY A 466 16.18 4.10 1.15
C GLY A 466 15.58 3.44 2.38
N ALA A 467 15.93 3.96 3.55
CA ALA A 467 15.32 3.54 4.80
C ALA A 467 13.82 3.86 4.82
N ALA A 468 13.07 3.09 5.60
CA ALA A 468 11.63 3.24 5.72
C ALA A 468 11.24 4.52 6.44
N GLY A 469 10.17 5.16 5.98
CA GLY A 469 9.47 6.21 6.71
C GLY A 469 8.75 5.71 7.95
N LEU A 470 8.34 6.63 8.83
CA LEU A 470 7.50 6.36 9.99
C LEU A 470 6.30 7.31 10.05
N ALA A 471 5.17 6.78 10.50
CA ALA A 471 4.02 7.56 10.90
C ALA A 471 4.23 8.14 12.30
N GLY A 472 4.17 9.46 12.43
CA GLY A 472 4.10 10.16 13.70
C GLY A 472 2.68 10.65 13.96
N VAL A 473 2.19 10.50 15.19
CA VAL A 473 0.83 10.87 15.59
C VAL A 473 0.86 11.60 16.93
N TRP A 474 0.10 12.69 17.05
CA TRP A 474 -0.18 13.35 18.31
C TRP A 474 -1.54 12.91 18.82
N ALA A 475 -1.57 11.95 19.75
CA ALA A 475 -2.78 11.37 20.32
C ALA A 475 -2.82 11.59 21.84
N GLU A 476 -4.00 11.49 22.42
CA GLU A 476 -4.24 11.63 23.86
C GLU A 476 -3.67 10.43 24.62
N GLU A 477 -3.75 9.24 24.03
CA GLU A 477 -3.28 7.98 24.58
C GLU A 477 -2.95 6.97 23.47
N ASN A 478 -2.23 5.91 23.80
CA ASN A 478 -1.90 4.83 22.85
C ASN A 478 -3.05 3.82 22.79
N THR A 479 -4.12 4.17 22.09
CA THR A 479 -5.28 3.31 21.82
C THR A 479 -5.77 3.50 20.38
N ARG A 480 -6.47 2.49 19.81
CA ARG A 480 -7.05 2.60 18.47
C ARG A 480 -7.91 3.84 18.31
N ASP A 481 -8.79 4.08 19.25
CA ASP A 481 -9.72 5.21 19.20
C ASP A 481 -9.03 6.56 19.22
N SER A 482 -8.03 6.74 20.11
CA SER A 482 -7.31 8.00 20.23
C SER A 482 -6.44 8.27 19.00
N ILE A 483 -5.69 7.26 18.53
CA ILE A 483 -4.83 7.38 17.36
C ILE A 483 -5.68 7.58 16.09
N PHE A 484 -6.73 6.80 15.88
CA PHE A 484 -7.60 6.96 14.72
C PHE A 484 -8.31 8.32 14.69
N SER A 485 -8.73 8.82 15.86
CA SER A 485 -9.28 10.18 15.98
C SER A 485 -8.24 11.24 15.62
N ALA A 486 -6.96 11.04 15.96
CA ALA A 486 -5.87 11.92 15.54
C ALA A 486 -5.62 11.85 14.02
N PHE A 487 -5.75 10.69 13.37
CA PHE A 487 -5.76 10.59 11.90
C PHE A 487 -6.87 11.46 11.28
N ARG A 488 -8.08 11.35 11.82
CA ARG A 488 -9.22 12.17 11.36
C ARG A 488 -8.98 13.67 11.56
N ARG A 489 -8.37 14.08 12.68
CA ARG A 489 -7.99 15.48 12.94
C ARG A 489 -6.75 15.92 12.19
N LYS A 490 -6.02 15.00 11.50
CA LYS A 490 -4.77 15.25 10.78
C LYS A 490 -3.65 15.73 11.71
N GLU A 491 -3.68 15.28 12.96
CA GLU A 491 -2.64 15.54 13.95
C GLU A 491 -1.50 14.54 13.80
N THR A 492 -0.98 14.48 12.59
CA THR A 492 0.02 13.51 12.12
C THR A 492 1.21 14.23 11.52
N PHE A 493 2.32 13.53 11.44
CA PHE A 493 3.53 13.95 10.73
C PHE A 493 4.30 12.74 10.23
N ALA A 494 5.17 12.94 9.25
CA ALA A 494 6.04 11.92 8.69
C ALA A 494 7.48 12.16 9.11
N THR A 495 8.26 11.08 9.22
CA THR A 495 9.71 11.12 9.21
C THR A 495 10.24 10.10 8.21
N SER A 496 11.48 10.26 7.75
CA SER A 496 12.17 9.30 6.89
C SER A 496 12.91 8.20 7.69
N GLY A 497 12.35 7.80 8.86
CA GLY A 497 12.88 6.75 9.75
C GLY A 497 13.21 7.24 11.16
N PRO A 498 13.95 8.33 11.36
CA PRO A 498 14.28 8.83 12.70
C PRO A 498 13.03 9.25 13.47
N ARG A 499 12.99 8.99 14.81
CA ARG A 499 11.86 9.37 15.66
C ARG A 499 11.92 10.83 16.14
N ILE A 500 12.02 11.76 15.18
CA ILE A 500 12.01 13.20 15.42
C ILE A 500 10.56 13.63 15.67
N LYS A 501 10.31 14.30 16.79
CA LYS A 501 8.98 14.81 17.15
C LYS A 501 8.77 16.18 16.53
N VAL A 502 7.82 16.29 15.62
CA VAL A 502 7.46 17.55 14.96
C VAL A 502 6.05 17.96 15.38
N ARG A 503 5.88 19.22 15.80
CA ARG A 503 4.57 19.81 16.04
C ARG A 503 4.58 21.22 15.45
N PHE A 504 3.85 21.38 14.34
CA PHE A 504 3.83 22.62 13.57
C PHE A 504 2.43 23.22 13.57
N PHE A 505 2.36 24.53 13.81
CA PHE A 505 1.13 25.32 13.76
C PHE A 505 1.34 26.52 12.87
N ALA A 506 0.41 26.78 11.97
CA ALA A 506 0.40 27.94 11.10
C ALA A 506 -0.99 28.59 11.06
N GLY A 507 -1.05 29.91 10.97
CA GLY A 507 -2.28 30.67 10.86
C GLY A 507 -2.00 32.18 10.81
N TYR A 508 -2.95 32.94 10.27
CA TYR A 508 -2.82 34.41 10.16
C TYR A 508 -3.03 35.12 11.50
N ASP A 509 -3.84 34.54 12.40
CA ASP A 509 -4.26 35.15 13.68
C ASP A 509 -3.62 34.44 14.90
N LEU A 510 -2.45 33.82 14.71
CA LEU A 510 -1.75 33.19 15.83
C LEU A 510 -1.19 34.25 16.78
N ASP A 511 -1.84 34.40 17.92
CA ASP A 511 -1.36 35.27 19.00
C ASP A 511 -0.11 34.68 19.65
N LYS A 512 1.04 35.31 19.43
CA LYS A 512 2.35 34.94 19.97
C LYS A 512 2.36 34.81 21.50
N THR A 513 1.42 35.50 22.17
CA THR A 513 1.34 35.49 23.65
C THR A 513 0.60 34.28 24.20
N LYS A 514 -0.22 33.62 23.39
CA LYS A 514 -0.98 32.41 23.77
C LYS A 514 -0.26 31.10 23.45
N ALA A 515 0.75 31.14 22.59
CA ALA A 515 1.60 29.99 22.30
C ALA A 515 2.58 29.73 23.44
N LYS A 516 2.11 29.37 24.63
CA LYS A 516 2.95 28.77 25.66
C LYS A 516 3.29 27.33 25.27
N ILE A 517 4.26 27.19 24.39
CA ILE A 517 4.90 25.91 24.14
C ILE A 517 5.75 25.60 25.38
N LYS A 518 5.29 24.69 26.23
CA LYS A 518 6.18 23.99 27.15
C LYS A 518 6.97 22.98 26.34
N ILE A 519 8.22 23.26 26.09
CA ILE A 519 9.21 22.33 25.54
C ILE A 519 9.51 21.28 26.62
#